data_6cdd338289349649e991a0e0d8cd58f2
#
_entry.id   6cdd338289349649e991a0e0d8cd58f2
#
_cell.length_a   1.000
_cell.length_b   1.000
_cell.length_c   1.000
_cell.angle_alpha   90.00
_cell.angle_beta   90.00
_cell.angle_gamma   90.00
#
_symmetry.space_group_name_H-M   'P 1'
#
loop_
_entity.id
_entity.type
_entity.pdbx_description
1 polymer ?
#
loop_
_entity_poly.entity_id
_entity_poly.type
_entity_poly.pdbx_seq_one_letter_code
_entity_poly.pdbx_strand_id
1 'polypeptide(L)'
;MKDFKKVAENAVTGSFIMQGRDAIQTDLVIAGYPDGITIVGADLINTTDEKTGEAKQYAACIFAEDDKHYINAGSSLTNIVKQWADGYEDCEAMSSDLKAAGGVKIKLRKGRTKKGNTFTEVIVV
;
A
#
# COMPACT_ATOMS: atom_id res chain seq x y z
N MET A 1 -16.88 6.14 19.42
CA MET A 1 -15.86 5.83 20.46
C MET A 1 -14.68 5.10 19.83
N LYS A 2 -13.49 5.45 20.26
CA LYS A 2 -12.26 4.81 19.76
C LYS A 2 -12.13 3.40 20.35
N ASP A 3 -11.81 2.42 19.52
CA ASP A 3 -11.50 1.08 19.99
C ASP A 3 -10.02 1.03 20.41
N PHE A 4 -9.78 1.15 21.71
CA PHE A 4 -8.43 1.22 22.27
C PHE A 4 -7.63 -0.06 22.05
N LYS A 5 -8.28 -1.21 22.07
CA LYS A 5 -7.61 -2.50 21.80
C LYS A 5 -7.09 -2.57 20.38
N LYS A 6 -7.92 -2.18 19.41
CA LYS A 6 -7.54 -2.15 17.99
C LYS A 6 -6.43 -1.17 17.71
N VAL A 7 -6.49 0.01 18.32
CA VAL A 7 -5.42 1.02 18.20
C VAL A 7 -4.11 0.47 18.77
N ALA A 8 -4.15 -0.21 19.91
CA ALA A 8 -2.96 -0.81 20.51
C ALA A 8 -2.39 -1.94 19.63
N GLU A 9 -3.24 -2.80 19.09
CA GLU A 9 -2.82 -3.86 18.17
C GLU A 9 -2.14 -3.27 16.93
N ASN A 10 -2.72 -2.24 16.34
CA ASN A 10 -2.15 -1.57 15.16
C ASN A 10 -0.82 -0.89 15.49
N ALA A 11 -0.69 -0.30 16.66
CA ALA A 11 0.55 0.33 17.10
C ALA A 11 1.69 -0.70 17.26
N VAL A 12 1.36 -1.92 17.72
CA VAL A 12 2.34 -3.00 17.88
C VAL A 12 2.67 -3.67 16.55
N THR A 13 1.67 -3.92 15.71
CA THR A 13 1.82 -4.66 14.44
C THR A 13 2.06 -3.75 13.24
N GLY A 14 1.94 -2.43 13.41
CA GLY A 14 2.12 -1.43 12.38
C GLY A 14 0.87 -1.11 11.57
N SER A 15 0.04 -2.08 11.25
CA SER A 15 -1.10 -1.84 10.36
C SER A 15 -2.01 -3.05 10.27
N PHE A 16 -3.30 -2.83 10.06
CA PHE A 16 -4.25 -3.90 9.76
C PHE A 16 -3.90 -4.65 8.46
N ILE A 17 -3.24 -3.98 7.52
CA ILE A 17 -2.76 -4.59 6.26
C ILE A 17 -1.66 -5.61 6.54
N MET A 18 -0.79 -5.33 7.49
CA MET A 18 0.38 -6.16 7.81
C MET A 18 0.05 -7.37 8.69
N GLN A 19 -1.10 -7.36 9.37
CA GLN A 19 -1.49 -8.44 10.28
C GLN A 19 -1.67 -9.76 9.54
N GLY A 20 -0.91 -10.78 9.95
CA GLY A 20 -0.98 -12.11 9.36
C GLY A 20 -0.40 -12.20 7.94
N ARG A 21 0.32 -11.17 7.50
CA ARG A 21 0.91 -11.11 6.17
C ARG A 21 2.39 -10.77 6.23
N ASP A 22 3.13 -11.28 5.25
CA ASP A 22 4.54 -10.94 5.07
C ASP A 22 4.69 -9.96 3.91
N ALA A 23 5.69 -9.09 3.99
CA ALA A 23 6.01 -8.18 2.90
C ALA A 23 6.57 -8.96 1.72
N ILE A 24 6.14 -8.61 0.51
CA ILE A 24 6.70 -9.15 -0.73
C ILE A 24 7.39 -8.00 -1.49
N GLN A 25 8.56 -8.28 -2.04
CA GLN A 25 9.29 -7.29 -2.81
C GLN A 25 8.58 -6.97 -4.13
N THR A 26 8.59 -5.71 -4.51
CA THR A 26 7.96 -5.23 -5.75
C THR A 26 8.46 -5.97 -6.99
N ASP A 27 9.75 -6.28 -7.04
CA ASP A 27 10.34 -7.02 -8.17
C ASP A 27 9.74 -8.41 -8.34
N LEU A 28 9.43 -9.09 -7.23
CA LEU A 28 8.77 -10.40 -7.27
C LEU A 28 7.32 -10.29 -7.74
N VAL A 29 6.64 -9.21 -7.38
CA VAL A 29 5.27 -8.95 -7.86
C VAL A 29 5.27 -8.68 -9.36
N ILE A 30 6.20 -7.88 -9.85
CA ILE A 30 6.33 -7.60 -11.29
C ILE A 30 6.58 -8.89 -12.07
N ALA A 31 7.48 -9.73 -11.57
CA ALA A 31 7.82 -11.00 -12.24
C ALA A 31 6.68 -12.02 -12.18
N GLY A 32 5.98 -12.11 -11.05
CA GLY A 32 4.91 -13.08 -10.84
C GLY A 32 3.57 -12.70 -11.43
N TYR A 33 3.31 -11.41 -11.62
CA TYR A 33 2.02 -10.88 -12.08
C TYR A 33 2.20 -9.88 -13.23
N PRO A 34 2.70 -10.34 -14.39
CA PRO A 34 2.99 -9.43 -15.51
C PRO A 34 1.77 -8.70 -16.06
N ASP A 35 0.58 -9.26 -15.87
CA ASP A 35 -0.68 -8.65 -16.32
C ASP A 35 -1.29 -7.70 -15.29
N GLY A 36 -0.68 -7.62 -14.10
CA GLY A 36 -1.11 -6.73 -13.04
C GLY A 36 -1.65 -7.44 -11.81
N ILE A 37 -1.96 -6.64 -10.81
CA ILE A 37 -2.57 -7.08 -9.55
C ILE A 37 -3.80 -6.24 -9.25
N THR A 38 -4.73 -6.80 -8.48
CA THR A 38 -5.96 -6.09 -8.08
C THR A 38 -5.82 -5.65 -6.63
N ILE A 39 -5.68 -4.34 -6.42
CA ILE A 39 -5.56 -3.77 -5.06
C ILE A 39 -6.95 -3.79 -4.42
N VAL A 40 -7.07 -4.46 -3.29
CA VAL A 40 -8.34 -4.61 -2.55
C VAL A 40 -8.29 -4.04 -1.14
N GLY A 41 -7.17 -3.50 -0.74
CA GLY A 41 -7.03 -2.81 0.54
C GLY A 41 -5.71 -2.08 0.63
N ALA A 42 -5.67 -1.03 1.44
CA ALA A 42 -4.46 -0.23 1.63
C ALA A 42 -4.53 0.54 2.94
N ASP A 43 -3.36 0.83 3.48
CA ASP A 43 -3.20 1.68 4.65
C ASP A 43 -2.06 2.66 4.42
N LEU A 44 -2.14 3.82 5.03
CA LEU A 44 -1.09 4.83 5.00
C LEU A 44 -0.26 4.70 6.27
N ILE A 45 1.02 4.38 6.10
CA ILE A 45 1.94 4.15 7.20
C ILE A 45 2.80 5.39 7.41
N ASN A 46 2.80 5.90 8.63
CA ASN A 46 3.63 7.04 9.01
C ASN A 46 4.96 6.54 9.58
N THR A 47 6.05 7.09 9.08
CA THR A 47 7.39 6.77 9.55
C THR A 47 8.22 8.04 9.67
N THR A 48 9.33 7.96 10.38
CA THR A 48 10.26 9.08 10.54
C THR A 48 11.62 8.67 9.99
N ASP A 49 12.21 9.53 9.16
CA ASP A 49 13.57 9.32 8.67
C ASP A 49 14.55 9.50 9.83
N GLU A 50 15.31 8.45 10.13
CA GLU A 50 16.26 8.45 11.25
C GLU A 50 17.39 9.48 11.08
N LYS A 51 17.75 9.79 9.81
CA LYS A 51 18.85 10.71 9.51
C LYS A 51 18.43 12.18 9.59
N THR A 52 17.22 12.50 9.14
CA THR A 52 16.75 13.89 9.04
C THR A 52 15.68 14.23 10.07
N GLY A 53 15.07 13.23 10.71
CA GLY A 53 13.94 13.43 11.60
C GLY A 53 12.64 13.80 10.87
N GLU A 54 12.66 13.77 9.55
CA GLU A 54 11.54 14.16 8.71
C GLU A 54 10.45 13.09 8.71
N ALA A 55 9.20 13.50 8.89
CA ALA A 55 8.06 12.60 8.80
C ALA A 55 7.82 12.19 7.34
N LYS A 56 7.66 10.88 7.13
CA LYS A 56 7.36 10.31 5.82
C LYS A 56 6.11 9.45 5.90
N GLN A 57 5.45 9.28 4.77
CA GLN A 57 4.27 8.44 4.66
C GLN A 57 4.38 7.57 3.41
N TYR A 58 4.07 6.29 3.56
CA TYR A 58 4.00 5.36 2.44
C TYR A 58 2.75 4.48 2.58
N ALA A 59 2.31 3.91 1.48
CA ALA A 59 1.18 2.99 1.49
C ALA A 59 1.63 1.54 1.56
N ALA A 60 0.92 0.74 2.35
CA ALA A 60 1.00 -0.71 2.32
C ALA A 60 -0.30 -1.22 1.70
N CYS A 61 -0.21 -2.10 0.72
CA CYS A 61 -1.37 -2.54 -0.06
C CYS A 61 -1.47 -4.06 -0.09
N ILE A 62 -2.71 -4.56 -0.05
CA ILE A 62 -3.00 -5.97 -0.29
C ILE A 62 -3.67 -6.12 -1.65
N PHE A 63 -3.43 -7.26 -2.28
CA PHE A 63 -3.98 -7.55 -3.59
C PHE A 63 -4.67 -8.92 -3.61
N ALA A 64 -5.71 -9.03 -4.42
CA ALA A 64 -6.60 -10.20 -4.43
C ALA A 64 -5.89 -11.48 -4.84
N GLU A 65 -4.84 -11.38 -5.65
CA GLU A 65 -4.10 -12.51 -6.19
C GLU A 65 -3.25 -13.25 -5.15
N ASP A 66 -2.93 -12.58 -4.02
CA ASP A 66 -2.14 -13.19 -2.95
C ASP A 66 -2.51 -12.55 -1.61
N ASP A 67 -3.30 -13.26 -0.81
CA ASP A 67 -3.79 -12.77 0.47
C ASP A 67 -2.80 -12.97 1.64
N LYS A 68 -1.67 -13.63 1.40
CA LYS A 68 -0.65 -13.88 2.43
C LYS A 68 0.45 -12.83 2.46
N HIS A 69 0.46 -11.94 1.47
CA HIS A 69 1.50 -10.93 1.32
C HIS A 69 0.89 -9.54 1.15
N TYR A 70 1.70 -8.53 1.47
CA TYR A 70 1.38 -7.13 1.16
C TYR A 70 2.60 -6.50 0.49
N ILE A 71 2.36 -5.43 -0.25
CA ILE A 71 3.43 -4.65 -0.87
C ILE A 71 3.57 -3.30 -0.18
N ASN A 72 4.82 -2.84 -0.01
CA ASN A 72 5.12 -1.47 0.38
C ASN A 72 5.20 -0.65 -0.91
N ALA A 73 4.28 0.30 -1.02
CA ALA A 73 4.14 1.08 -2.23
C ALA A 73 5.20 2.18 -2.30
N GLY A 74 5.70 2.42 -3.51
CA GLY A 74 6.49 3.61 -3.81
C GLY A 74 5.62 4.86 -3.87
N SER A 75 6.23 5.99 -4.22
CA SER A 75 5.54 7.30 -4.20
C SER A 75 4.30 7.34 -5.09
N SER A 76 4.34 6.73 -6.27
CA SER A 76 3.21 6.76 -7.21
C SER A 76 1.97 6.08 -6.64
N LEU A 77 2.11 4.86 -6.12
CA LEU A 77 0.98 4.15 -5.54
C LEU A 77 0.54 4.78 -4.21
N THR A 78 1.48 5.29 -3.42
CA THR A 78 1.16 6.02 -2.20
C THR A 78 0.27 7.23 -2.49
N ASN A 79 0.57 7.99 -3.53
CA ASN A 79 -0.25 9.14 -3.94
C ASN A 79 -1.66 8.72 -4.36
N ILE A 80 -1.78 7.60 -5.05
CA ILE A 80 -3.10 7.04 -5.41
C ILE A 80 -3.88 6.68 -4.16
N VAL A 81 -3.26 6.00 -3.21
CA VAL A 81 -3.90 5.60 -1.95
C VAL A 81 -4.34 6.83 -1.13
N LYS A 82 -3.51 7.88 -1.09
CA LYS A 82 -3.88 9.14 -0.44
C LYS A 82 -5.16 9.74 -1.03
N GLN A 83 -5.30 9.69 -2.34
CA GLN A 83 -6.50 10.17 -3.02
C GLN A 83 -7.72 9.29 -2.71
N TRP A 84 -7.54 7.97 -2.67
CA TRP A 84 -8.61 7.05 -2.28
C TRP A 84 -9.07 7.29 -0.83
N ALA A 85 -8.13 7.57 0.06
CA ALA A 85 -8.43 7.79 1.48
C ALA A 85 -9.09 9.13 1.76
N ASP A 86 -8.99 10.08 0.84
CA ASP A 86 -9.60 11.40 0.99
C ASP A 86 -11.12 11.26 1.11
N GLY A 87 -11.67 11.87 2.14
CA GLY A 87 -13.11 11.79 2.43
C GLY A 87 -13.53 10.61 3.30
N TYR A 88 -12.63 9.68 3.61
CA TYR A 88 -12.90 8.59 4.55
C TYR A 88 -12.35 8.90 5.93
N GLU A 89 -13.03 8.38 6.95
CA GLU A 89 -12.61 8.53 8.35
C GLU A 89 -11.25 7.86 8.61
N ASP A 90 -11.05 6.67 8.03
CA ASP A 90 -9.80 5.92 8.14
C ASP A 90 -9.60 5.02 6.91
N CYS A 91 -8.43 4.42 6.82
CA CYS A 91 -8.08 3.55 5.70
C CYS A 91 -8.82 2.21 5.73
N GLU A 92 -9.30 1.76 6.90
CA GLU A 92 -10.12 0.56 6.97
C GLU A 92 -11.48 0.75 6.31
N ALA A 93 -12.11 1.90 6.53
CA ALA A 93 -13.38 2.24 5.88
C ALA A 93 -13.19 2.36 4.36
N MET A 94 -12.12 3.03 3.93
CA MET A 94 -11.77 3.13 2.52
C MET A 94 -11.52 1.76 1.91
N SER A 95 -10.75 0.89 2.59
CA SER A 95 -10.42 -0.45 2.09
C SER A 95 -11.65 -1.35 2.00
N SER A 96 -12.60 -1.22 2.94
CA SER A 96 -13.87 -1.95 2.89
C SER A 96 -14.65 -1.60 1.62
N ASP A 97 -14.75 -0.32 1.29
CA ASP A 97 -15.44 0.13 0.07
C ASP A 97 -14.68 -0.27 -1.19
N LEU A 98 -13.37 -0.19 -1.17
CA LEU A 98 -12.51 -0.60 -2.28
C LEU A 98 -12.73 -2.08 -2.62
N LYS A 99 -12.74 -2.93 -1.60
CA LYS A 99 -12.99 -4.36 -1.76
C LYS A 99 -14.40 -4.63 -2.27
N ALA A 100 -15.40 -3.93 -1.72
CA ALA A 100 -16.80 -4.06 -2.14
C ALA A 100 -16.99 -3.65 -3.61
N ALA A 101 -16.19 -2.69 -4.10
CA ALA A 101 -16.20 -2.25 -5.50
C ALA A 101 -15.44 -3.20 -6.43
N GLY A 102 -14.81 -4.27 -5.91
CA GLY A 102 -14.05 -5.23 -6.71
C GLY A 102 -12.57 -4.92 -6.81
N GLY A 103 -12.10 -3.90 -6.12
CA GLY A 103 -10.71 -3.47 -6.17
C GLY A 103 -10.38 -2.67 -7.43
N VAL A 104 -9.11 -2.31 -7.55
CA VAL A 104 -8.58 -1.59 -8.74
C VAL A 104 -7.39 -2.37 -9.28
N LYS A 105 -7.47 -2.74 -10.54
CA LYS A 105 -6.37 -3.45 -11.20
C LYS A 105 -5.30 -2.47 -11.65
N ILE A 106 -4.08 -2.74 -11.24
CA ILE A 106 -2.91 -1.96 -11.64
C ILE A 106 -1.81 -2.88 -12.13
N LYS A 107 -0.94 -2.32 -12.96
CA LYS A 107 0.27 -2.99 -13.41
C LYS A 107 1.46 -2.22 -12.89
N LEU A 108 2.41 -2.93 -12.32
CA LEU A 108 3.66 -2.35 -11.84
C LEU A 108 4.77 -2.59 -12.85
N ARG A 109 5.61 -1.58 -13.05
CA ARG A 109 6.75 -1.70 -13.95
C ARG A 109 7.91 -0.84 -13.43
N LYS A 110 9.13 -1.26 -13.71
CA LYS A 110 10.32 -0.48 -13.38
C LYS A 110 10.52 0.61 -14.43
N GLY A 111 10.72 1.84 -13.95
CA GLY A 111 11.10 2.97 -14.78
C GLY A 111 12.42 3.55 -14.30
N ARG A 112 12.98 4.46 -15.11
CA ARG A 112 14.20 5.19 -14.75
C ARG A 112 13.97 6.69 -14.89
N THR A 113 14.48 7.45 -13.91
CA THR A 113 14.47 8.91 -13.98
C THR A 113 15.60 9.38 -14.91
N LYS A 114 15.58 10.66 -15.27
CA LYS A 114 16.66 11.28 -16.06
C LYS A 114 18.03 11.18 -15.39
N LYS A 115 18.07 11.06 -14.06
CA LYS A 115 19.29 10.89 -13.27
C LYS A 115 19.76 9.44 -13.17
N GLY A 116 19.05 8.49 -13.80
CA GLY A 116 19.38 7.09 -13.78
C GLY A 116 18.86 6.31 -12.57
N ASN A 117 18.10 6.95 -11.67
CA ASN A 117 17.49 6.28 -10.53
C ASN A 117 16.30 5.43 -10.99
N THR A 118 16.14 4.26 -10.40
CA THR A 118 14.98 3.41 -10.68
C THR A 118 13.79 3.80 -9.80
N PHE A 119 12.59 3.68 -10.34
CA PHE A 119 11.34 3.87 -9.59
C PHE A 119 10.31 2.85 -10.08
N THR A 120 9.26 2.64 -9.28
CA THR A 120 8.16 1.77 -9.68
C THR A 120 7.05 2.62 -10.27
N GLU A 121 6.74 2.38 -11.54
CA GLU A 121 5.64 3.03 -12.24
C GLU A 121 4.36 2.23 -12.04
N VAL A 122 3.26 2.93 -11.81
CA VAL A 122 1.92 2.35 -11.65
C VAL A 122 1.09 2.71 -12.87
N ILE A 123 0.53 1.69 -13.50
CA ILE A 123 -0.37 1.85 -14.64
C ILE A 123 -1.73 1.30 -14.23
N VAL A 124 -2.77 2.14 -14.28
CA VAL A 124 -4.14 1.69 -14.04
C VAL A 124 -4.64 0.98 -15.28
N VAL A 125 -5.05 -0.26 -15.10
CA VAL A 125 -5.50 -1.11 -16.21
C VAL A 125 -7.00 -0.98 -16.44
#